data_fad77861b7b7a48e1a2e26ba82f208ae
#
_entry.id   fad77861b7b7a48e1a2e26ba82f208ae
#
_cell.length_a   1.000
_cell.length_b   1.000
_cell.length_c   1.000
_cell.angle_alpha   90.00
_cell.angle_beta   90.00
_cell.angle_gamma   90.00
#
_symmetry.space_group_name_H-M   'P 1'
#
loop_
_entity.id
_entity.type
_entity.pdbx_description
1 polymer ?
#
loop_
_entity_poly.entity_id
_entity_poly.type
_entity_poly.pdbx_seq_one_letter_code
_entity_poly.pdbx_strand_id
1 'polypeptide(L)'
;GQQVAVVEAMKMEHVIAADRDGVVRAVTMSVGDVVREGYPIVFVEEGEVAGGQAEGVATLDPDFIRPDLQENLDRHAYTLDENRPEVVAKRHALGYRMIRESIDQLMDSGSFKEYWPLIVARQHRRADIDTLRRTTPGDGVVAGIGAINGDLFGPEQSRAMVVAYDYTVLAGTQGGRNHYKQDRMFDLAKRLRLPVILFGEDGVVVGDDHGPA
;
A
#
# COMPACT_ATOMS: atom_id res chain seq x y z
N GLY A 1 -8.80 -33.41 18.20
CA GLY A 1 -8.77 -32.02 17.79
C GLY A 1 -7.42 -31.36 17.88
N GLN A 2 -6.40 -31.97 18.55
CA GLN A 2 -5.05 -31.39 18.64
C GLN A 2 -4.36 -31.42 17.27
N GLN A 3 -3.65 -30.33 16.91
CA GLN A 3 -2.84 -30.28 15.68
C GLN A 3 -1.71 -31.30 15.75
N VAL A 4 -1.57 -32.15 14.72
CA VAL A 4 -0.52 -33.16 14.61
C VAL A 4 0.50 -32.84 13.53
N ALA A 5 0.11 -32.12 12.48
CA ALA A 5 1.01 -31.69 11.43
C ALA A 5 0.44 -30.45 10.69
N VAL A 6 1.31 -29.75 9.99
CA VAL A 6 0.93 -28.74 8.99
C VAL A 6 1.55 -29.14 7.67
N VAL A 7 0.73 -29.22 6.62
CA VAL A 7 1.17 -29.54 5.27
C VAL A 7 0.95 -28.31 4.39
N GLU A 8 1.99 -27.89 3.69
CA GLU A 8 1.91 -26.80 2.72
C GLU A 8 1.66 -27.38 1.33
N ALA A 9 0.61 -26.93 0.67
CA ALA A 9 0.32 -27.24 -0.72
C ALA A 9 -0.18 -25.99 -1.46
N MET A 10 0.36 -25.71 -2.64
CA MET A 10 -0.07 -24.59 -3.49
C MET A 10 -0.04 -23.21 -2.77
N LYS A 11 0.97 -22.98 -1.91
CA LYS A 11 1.11 -21.78 -1.06
C LYS A 11 0.02 -21.63 0.02
N MET A 12 -0.66 -22.72 0.35
CA MET A 12 -1.64 -22.76 1.44
C MET A 12 -1.20 -23.78 2.49
N GLU A 13 -1.35 -23.41 3.75
CA GLU A 13 -1.11 -24.30 4.88
C GLU A 13 -2.39 -25.05 5.22
N HIS A 14 -2.27 -26.37 5.36
CA HIS A 14 -3.35 -27.24 5.78
C HIS A 14 -2.99 -27.88 7.12
N VAL A 15 -3.76 -27.53 8.14
CA VAL A 15 -3.60 -28.13 9.47
C VAL A 15 -4.24 -29.52 9.49
N ILE A 16 -3.45 -30.51 9.85
CA ILE A 16 -3.94 -31.87 10.11
C ILE A 16 -4.10 -32.01 11.62
N ALA A 17 -5.33 -32.24 12.05
CA ALA A 17 -5.68 -32.45 13.44
C ALA A 17 -5.98 -33.90 13.74
N ALA A 18 -5.77 -34.34 14.98
CA ALA A 18 -6.16 -35.66 15.44
C ALA A 18 -7.70 -35.79 15.40
N ASP A 19 -8.20 -36.86 14.83
CA ASP A 19 -9.63 -37.20 14.71
C ASP A 19 -10.16 -37.96 15.92
N ARG A 20 -9.27 -38.50 16.76
CA ARG A 20 -9.61 -39.29 17.97
C ARG A 20 -8.57 -39.07 19.09
N ASP A 21 -8.92 -39.50 20.29
CA ASP A 21 -8.04 -39.48 21.44
C ASP A 21 -7.07 -40.64 21.42
N GLY A 22 -5.80 -40.40 21.76
CA GLY A 22 -4.80 -41.44 21.76
C GLY A 22 -3.37 -40.94 22.00
N VAL A 23 -2.42 -41.83 22.02
CA VAL A 23 -1.00 -41.54 22.21
C VAL A 23 -0.26 -41.74 20.88
N VAL A 24 0.49 -40.73 20.45
CA VAL A 24 1.36 -40.80 19.27
C VAL A 24 2.47 -41.83 19.54
N ARG A 25 2.52 -42.91 18.73
CA ARG A 25 3.51 -43.98 18.82
C ARG A 25 4.68 -43.80 17.87
N ALA A 26 4.40 -43.25 16.70
CA ALA A 26 5.45 -42.98 15.73
C ALA A 26 5.08 -41.76 14.85
N VAL A 27 6.10 -40.99 14.51
CA VAL A 27 6.05 -39.93 13.48
C VAL A 27 6.92 -40.44 12.33
N THR A 28 6.34 -40.53 11.13
CA THR A 28 7.01 -41.16 9.97
C THR A 28 7.71 -40.16 9.05
N MET A 29 7.48 -38.89 9.27
CA MET A 29 7.95 -37.81 8.41
C MET A 29 8.69 -36.76 9.22
N SER A 30 9.64 -36.10 8.60
CA SER A 30 10.36 -34.95 9.13
C SER A 30 9.85 -33.65 8.52
N VAL A 31 10.08 -32.55 9.20
CA VAL A 31 9.78 -31.22 8.64
C VAL A 31 10.60 -31.00 7.36
N GLY A 32 9.92 -30.65 6.28
CA GLY A 32 10.52 -30.46 4.95
C GLY A 32 10.37 -31.66 4.02
N ASP A 33 9.84 -32.80 4.50
CA ASP A 33 9.58 -33.94 3.67
C ASP A 33 8.35 -33.73 2.75
N VAL A 34 8.39 -34.33 1.57
CA VAL A 34 7.27 -34.28 0.63
C VAL A 34 6.30 -35.43 0.91
N VAL A 35 5.06 -35.06 1.23
CA VAL A 35 3.98 -36.02 1.54
C VAL A 35 3.08 -36.23 0.32
N ARG A 36 2.71 -37.47 0.06
CA ARG A 36 1.69 -37.85 -0.96
C ARG A 36 0.39 -38.20 -0.27
N GLU A 37 -0.71 -38.03 -0.97
CA GLU A 37 -2.03 -38.47 -0.52
C GLU A 37 -2.02 -39.96 -0.10
N GLY A 38 -2.61 -40.22 1.07
CA GLY A 38 -2.67 -41.58 1.64
C GLY A 38 -1.40 -42.01 2.38
N TYR A 39 -0.36 -41.19 2.45
CA TYR A 39 0.85 -41.54 3.21
C TYR A 39 0.63 -41.30 4.71
N PRO A 40 0.98 -42.25 5.60
CA PRO A 40 0.82 -42.07 7.02
C PRO A 40 1.84 -41.02 7.54
N ILE A 41 1.39 -40.00 8.25
CA ILE A 41 2.26 -38.98 8.87
C ILE A 41 2.55 -39.35 10.32
N VAL A 42 1.52 -39.81 11.03
CA VAL A 42 1.63 -40.29 12.42
C VAL A 42 0.85 -41.56 12.63
N PHE A 43 1.32 -42.39 13.55
CA PHE A 43 0.59 -43.53 14.08
C PHE A 43 0.13 -43.21 15.48
N VAL A 44 -1.17 -43.33 15.74
CA VAL A 44 -1.82 -43.06 17.01
C VAL A 44 -2.41 -44.34 17.55
N GLU A 45 -2.07 -44.71 18.79
CA GLU A 45 -2.75 -45.75 19.54
C GLU A 45 -3.95 -45.18 20.27
N GLU A 46 -5.15 -45.63 19.95
CA GLU A 46 -6.38 -45.18 20.57
C GLU A 46 -6.38 -45.51 22.07
N GLY A 47 -6.76 -44.58 22.90
CA GLY A 47 -6.86 -44.76 24.33
C GLY A 47 -7.33 -43.49 25.07
N GLU A 48 -7.88 -43.68 26.24
CA GLU A 48 -8.21 -42.55 27.10
C GLU A 48 -6.89 -41.88 27.54
N VAL A 49 -6.70 -40.66 27.11
CA VAL A 49 -5.60 -39.79 27.52
C VAL A 49 -6.13 -38.78 28.53
N ALA A 50 -5.53 -38.77 29.76
CA ALA A 50 -5.84 -37.74 30.73
C ALA A 50 -5.43 -36.35 30.16
N GLY A 51 -6.43 -35.64 29.61
CA GLY A 51 -6.47 -34.21 29.41
C GLY A 51 -5.25 -33.53 28.79
N GLY A 52 -4.99 -33.77 27.51
CA GLY A 52 -4.39 -32.71 26.69
C GLY A 52 -5.49 -31.74 26.30
N GLN A 53 -5.55 -30.56 26.89
CA GLN A 53 -6.35 -29.51 26.31
C GLN A 53 -5.80 -29.28 24.91
N ALA A 54 -6.64 -29.47 23.88
CA ALA A 54 -6.36 -28.92 22.56
C ALA A 54 -6.05 -27.46 22.81
N GLU A 55 -4.83 -27.01 22.47
CA GLU A 55 -4.58 -25.58 22.38
C GLU A 55 -5.66 -25.06 21.44
N GLY A 56 -6.63 -24.34 22.00
CA GLY A 56 -7.74 -23.81 21.22
C GLY A 56 -7.09 -23.03 20.09
N VAL A 57 -7.55 -23.28 18.87
CA VAL A 57 -7.21 -22.42 17.72
C VAL A 57 -7.38 -21.00 18.24
N ALA A 58 -6.25 -20.28 18.38
CA ALA A 58 -6.27 -18.92 18.88
C ALA A 58 -7.32 -18.20 18.01
N THR A 59 -8.41 -17.77 18.64
CA THR A 59 -9.43 -16.98 17.96
C THR A 59 -8.72 -15.74 17.46
N LEU A 60 -8.44 -15.70 16.16
CA LEU A 60 -7.83 -14.54 15.53
C LEU A 60 -8.76 -13.36 15.80
N ASP A 61 -8.25 -12.36 16.47
CA ASP A 61 -8.95 -11.08 16.63
C ASP A 61 -9.14 -10.49 15.22
N PRO A 62 -10.38 -10.37 14.72
CA PRO A 62 -10.63 -9.82 13.39
C PRO A 62 -10.17 -8.36 13.25
N ASP A 63 -10.03 -7.65 14.37
CA ASP A 63 -9.58 -6.26 14.41
C ASP A 63 -8.06 -6.13 14.58
N PHE A 64 -7.34 -7.25 14.70
CA PHE A 64 -5.88 -7.23 14.81
C PHE A 64 -5.24 -6.80 13.50
N ILE A 65 -4.59 -5.64 13.53
CA ILE A 65 -3.82 -5.12 12.39
C ILE A 65 -2.38 -5.64 12.51
N ARG A 66 -1.95 -6.44 11.52
CA ARG A 66 -0.57 -6.92 11.47
C ARG A 66 0.41 -5.75 11.30
N PRO A 67 1.63 -5.84 11.86
CA PRO A 67 2.62 -4.75 11.77
C PRO A 67 2.96 -4.30 10.33
N ASP A 68 3.02 -5.24 9.38
CA ASP A 68 3.27 -4.95 7.97
C ASP A 68 2.12 -4.16 7.31
N LEU A 69 0.88 -4.47 7.68
CA LEU A 69 -0.28 -3.69 7.24
C LEU A 69 -0.29 -2.31 7.89
N GLN A 70 0.03 -2.22 9.20
CA GLN A 70 0.13 -0.94 9.89
C GLN A 70 1.20 -0.04 9.25
N GLU A 71 2.39 -0.57 8.93
CA GLU A 71 3.42 0.20 8.22
C GLU A 71 2.90 0.73 6.87
N ASN A 72 2.15 -0.07 6.13
CA ASN A 72 1.56 0.37 4.87
C ASN A 72 0.54 1.51 5.06
N LEU A 73 -0.34 1.37 6.06
CA LEU A 73 -1.32 2.40 6.40
C LEU A 73 -0.64 3.72 6.82
N ASP A 74 0.39 3.63 7.66
CA ASP A 74 1.16 4.80 8.11
C ASP A 74 1.85 5.52 6.93
N ARG A 75 2.39 4.75 5.98
CA ARG A 75 3.00 5.32 4.76
C ARG A 75 1.99 6.05 3.90
N HIS A 76 0.77 5.53 3.77
CA HIS A 76 -0.31 6.24 3.09
C HIS A 76 -0.74 7.49 3.87
N ALA A 77 -0.81 7.41 5.21
CA ALA A 77 -1.17 8.53 6.05
C ALA A 77 -0.22 9.74 5.86
N TYR A 78 1.08 9.53 5.71
CA TYR A 78 2.05 10.61 5.46
C TYR A 78 1.79 11.38 4.15
N THR A 79 1.05 10.82 3.22
CA THR A 79 0.72 11.49 1.96
C THR A 79 -0.48 12.42 2.06
N LEU A 80 -1.22 12.37 3.18
CA LEU A 80 -2.46 13.11 3.39
C LEU A 80 -2.23 14.39 4.20
N ASP A 81 -2.97 15.44 3.86
CA ASP A 81 -2.87 16.75 4.48
C ASP A 81 -3.20 16.72 5.98
N GLU A 82 -4.12 15.85 6.40
CA GLU A 82 -4.53 15.64 7.79
C GLU A 82 -3.34 15.28 8.71
N ASN A 83 -2.33 14.63 8.18
CA ASN A 83 -1.12 14.24 8.91
C ASN A 83 0.04 15.24 8.75
N ARG A 84 -0.23 16.40 8.12
CA ARG A 84 0.74 17.46 7.87
C ARG A 84 0.21 18.84 8.34
N PRO A 85 -0.36 18.97 9.56
CA PRO A 85 -1.11 20.15 9.99
C PRO A 85 -0.29 21.43 9.98
N GLU A 86 1.01 21.37 10.30
CA GLU A 86 1.88 22.55 10.28
C GLU A 86 2.11 23.07 8.84
N VAL A 87 2.25 22.16 7.88
CA VAL A 87 2.43 22.49 6.46
C VAL A 87 1.15 23.13 5.92
N VAL A 88 -0.01 22.54 6.23
CA VAL A 88 -1.33 23.06 5.88
C VAL A 88 -1.53 24.47 6.46
N ALA A 89 -1.30 24.63 7.76
CA ALA A 89 -1.46 25.92 8.42
C ALA A 89 -0.57 27.02 7.80
N LYS A 90 0.69 26.69 7.51
CA LYS A 90 1.62 27.60 6.83
C LYS A 90 1.13 27.99 5.44
N ARG A 91 0.61 27.04 4.68
CA ARG A 91 0.12 27.24 3.32
C ARG A 91 -1.13 28.14 3.34
N HIS A 92 -2.09 27.84 4.21
CA HIS A 92 -3.31 28.63 4.39
C HIS A 92 -3.04 30.06 4.88
N ALA A 93 -2.04 30.25 5.77
CA ALA A 93 -1.65 31.59 6.24
C ALA A 93 -1.15 32.49 5.10
N LEU A 94 -0.65 31.90 4.00
CA LEU A 94 -0.26 32.64 2.79
C LEU A 94 -1.43 32.85 1.81
N GLY A 95 -2.64 32.39 2.14
CA GLY A 95 -3.82 32.50 1.29
C GLY A 95 -3.91 31.44 0.18
N TYR A 96 -3.09 30.41 0.22
CA TYR A 96 -3.08 29.32 -0.77
C TYR A 96 -3.71 28.05 -0.23
N ARG A 97 -4.36 27.31 -1.10
CA ARG A 97 -4.90 25.97 -0.81
C ARG A 97 -3.82 24.89 -0.92
N MET A 98 -4.04 23.78 -0.23
CA MET A 98 -3.31 22.55 -0.50
C MET A 98 -3.73 22.01 -1.86
N ILE A 99 -2.83 21.26 -2.49
CA ILE A 99 -3.14 20.69 -3.81
C ILE A 99 -4.26 19.66 -3.76
N ARG A 100 -4.37 18.88 -2.66
CA ARG A 100 -5.47 17.92 -2.47
C ARG A 100 -6.81 18.61 -2.35
N GLU A 101 -6.89 19.75 -1.67
CA GLU A 101 -8.10 20.56 -1.61
C GLU A 101 -8.54 21.05 -3.02
N SER A 102 -7.58 21.37 -3.87
CA SER A 102 -7.87 21.78 -5.26
C SER A 102 -8.38 20.60 -6.11
N ILE A 103 -7.83 19.40 -5.89
CA ILE A 103 -8.30 18.17 -6.55
C ILE A 103 -9.70 17.81 -6.08
N ASP A 104 -9.97 17.89 -4.78
CA ASP A 104 -11.29 17.59 -4.20
C ASP A 104 -12.38 18.55 -4.66
N GLN A 105 -12.02 19.82 -4.95
CA GLN A 105 -12.96 20.77 -5.53
C GLN A 105 -13.25 20.53 -7.03
N LEU A 106 -12.30 19.95 -7.73
CA LEU A 106 -12.44 19.65 -9.15
C LEU A 106 -13.20 18.35 -9.40
N MET A 107 -12.88 17.33 -8.62
CA MET A 107 -13.35 15.96 -8.83
C MET A 107 -14.66 15.70 -8.10
N ASP A 108 -15.47 14.85 -8.66
CA ASP A 108 -16.65 14.32 -7.99
C ASP A 108 -16.24 13.55 -6.72
N SER A 109 -16.97 13.76 -5.64
CA SER A 109 -16.63 13.20 -4.32
C SER A 109 -16.38 11.70 -4.38
N GLY A 110 -15.23 11.25 -3.86
CA GLY A 110 -14.83 9.84 -3.78
C GLY A 110 -14.44 9.20 -5.12
N SER A 111 -14.49 9.95 -6.23
CA SER A 111 -14.14 9.42 -7.56
C SER A 111 -12.64 9.35 -7.81
N PHE A 112 -11.85 10.20 -7.16
CA PHE A 112 -10.41 10.30 -7.41
C PHE A 112 -9.66 9.06 -6.92
N LYS A 113 -8.90 8.43 -7.80
CA LYS A 113 -8.00 7.32 -7.51
C LYS A 113 -6.57 7.75 -7.80
N GLU A 114 -5.81 8.00 -6.72
CA GLU A 114 -4.42 8.39 -6.81
C GLU A 114 -3.54 7.22 -7.21
N TYR A 115 -2.55 7.49 -8.04
CA TYR A 115 -1.53 6.54 -8.47
C TYR A 115 -0.17 6.89 -7.86
N TRP A 116 0.53 5.87 -7.37
CA TRP A 116 1.89 5.97 -6.81
C TRP A 116 2.08 7.04 -5.72
N PRO A 117 1.19 7.08 -4.71
CA PRO A 117 1.33 8.05 -3.63
C PRO A 117 2.60 7.83 -2.80
N LEU A 118 3.11 6.59 -2.72
CA LEU A 118 4.19 6.18 -1.82
C LEU A 118 5.60 6.41 -2.38
N ILE A 119 5.76 6.98 -3.57
CA ILE A 119 7.09 7.37 -4.03
C ILE A 119 7.59 8.57 -3.23
N VAL A 120 8.91 8.69 -3.11
CA VAL A 120 9.58 9.78 -2.40
C VAL A 120 10.73 10.31 -3.24
N ALA A 121 11.24 11.49 -2.94
CA ALA A 121 12.35 12.10 -3.66
C ALA A 121 13.60 11.21 -3.65
N ARG A 122 14.38 11.27 -4.74
CA ARG A 122 15.64 10.52 -4.88
C ARG A 122 16.79 11.23 -4.14
N GLN A 123 16.62 11.45 -2.86
CA GLN A 123 17.58 12.21 -2.02
C GLN A 123 18.21 11.38 -0.90
N HIS A 124 18.40 10.07 -1.11
CA HIS A 124 18.92 9.13 -0.09
C HIS A 124 20.34 9.49 0.41
N ARG A 125 21.09 10.34 -0.32
CA ARG A 125 22.38 10.85 0.14
C ARG A 125 22.24 11.99 1.15
N ARG A 126 21.07 12.64 1.21
CA ARG A 126 20.81 13.83 2.03
C ARG A 126 19.97 13.53 3.27
N ALA A 127 19.11 12.53 3.17
CA ALA A 127 18.20 12.15 4.25
C ALA A 127 17.93 10.64 4.25
N ASP A 128 17.62 10.09 5.43
CA ASP A 128 17.14 8.72 5.57
C ASP A 128 15.75 8.54 4.96
N ILE A 129 15.36 7.28 4.79
CA ILE A 129 14.10 6.95 4.11
C ILE A 129 12.86 7.44 4.88
N ASP A 130 12.89 7.42 6.21
CA ASP A 130 11.74 7.82 7.01
C ASP A 130 11.55 9.33 6.98
N THR A 131 12.64 10.10 6.97
CA THR A 131 12.61 11.53 6.70
C THR A 131 12.04 11.84 5.32
N LEU A 132 12.49 11.12 4.27
CA LEU A 132 11.98 11.31 2.90
C LEU A 132 10.49 10.96 2.79
N ARG A 133 10.02 9.91 3.45
CA ARG A 133 8.60 9.53 3.49
C ARG A 133 7.71 10.65 4.04
N ARG A 134 8.20 11.37 5.07
CA ARG A 134 7.46 12.45 5.73
C ARG A 134 7.53 13.78 5.00
N THR A 135 8.68 14.08 4.39
CA THR A 135 8.97 15.41 3.83
C THR A 135 8.79 15.50 2.32
N THR A 136 8.78 14.37 1.62
CA THR A 136 8.68 14.34 0.15
C THR A 136 7.61 13.35 -0.35
N PRO A 137 6.37 13.38 0.20
CA PRO A 137 5.31 12.49 -0.24
C PRO A 137 5.01 12.67 -1.73
N GLY A 138 4.86 11.54 -2.43
CA GLY A 138 4.58 11.53 -3.87
C GLY A 138 5.67 12.16 -4.74
N ASP A 139 6.87 12.46 -4.19
CA ASP A 139 7.92 13.29 -4.80
C ASP A 139 7.36 14.62 -5.35
N GLY A 140 6.42 15.22 -4.60
CA GLY A 140 5.81 16.49 -4.95
C GLY A 140 4.79 16.45 -6.08
N VAL A 141 4.29 15.27 -6.46
CA VAL A 141 3.21 15.12 -7.43
C VAL A 141 2.08 14.26 -6.89
N VAL A 142 0.88 14.81 -6.89
CA VAL A 142 -0.37 14.08 -6.73
C VAL A 142 -0.96 13.85 -8.11
N ALA A 143 -1.13 12.61 -8.51
CA ALA A 143 -1.67 12.29 -9.84
C ALA A 143 -2.60 11.09 -9.79
N GLY A 144 -3.68 11.15 -10.55
CA GLY A 144 -4.71 10.12 -10.54
C GLY A 144 -5.79 10.33 -11.58
N ILE A 145 -6.78 9.45 -11.56
CA ILE A 145 -7.95 9.50 -12.41
C ILE A 145 -9.18 9.65 -11.53
N GLY A 146 -10.09 10.52 -11.94
CA GLY A 146 -11.39 10.70 -11.31
C GLY A 146 -12.45 11.14 -12.31
N ALA A 147 -13.65 11.39 -11.81
CA ALA A 147 -14.76 11.93 -12.59
C ALA A 147 -14.93 13.43 -12.32
N ILE A 148 -15.38 14.15 -13.32
CA ILE A 148 -15.76 15.56 -13.23
C ILE A 148 -17.17 15.70 -13.83
N ASN A 149 -18.11 16.15 -13.00
CA ASN A 149 -19.52 16.30 -13.38
C ASN A 149 -20.12 15.00 -13.94
N GLY A 150 -19.84 13.87 -13.27
CA GLY A 150 -20.33 12.55 -13.67
C GLY A 150 -21.85 12.47 -13.76
N ASP A 151 -22.55 13.19 -12.89
CA ASP A 151 -24.01 13.28 -12.91
C ASP A 151 -24.56 13.91 -14.20
N LEU A 152 -23.76 14.79 -14.84
CA LEU A 152 -24.16 15.47 -16.09
C LEU A 152 -23.73 14.69 -17.33
N PHE A 153 -22.54 14.11 -17.31
CA PHE A 153 -21.92 13.51 -18.51
C PHE A 153 -21.89 11.99 -18.51
N GLY A 154 -22.18 11.39 -17.36
CA GLY A 154 -22.12 9.93 -17.18
C GLY A 154 -20.68 9.38 -17.00
N PRO A 155 -20.53 8.09 -16.65
CA PRO A 155 -19.27 7.52 -16.21
C PRO A 155 -18.16 7.45 -17.26
N GLU A 156 -18.54 7.39 -18.53
CA GLU A 156 -17.56 7.29 -19.64
C GLU A 156 -16.96 8.65 -20.01
N GLN A 157 -17.78 9.71 -20.01
CA GLN A 157 -17.40 11.03 -20.52
C GLN A 157 -16.87 11.98 -19.42
N SER A 158 -17.10 11.64 -18.16
CA SER A 158 -16.66 12.45 -17.02
C SER A 158 -15.22 12.18 -16.58
N ARG A 159 -14.60 11.11 -17.07
CA ARG A 159 -13.26 10.70 -16.60
C ARG A 159 -12.17 11.63 -17.10
N ALA A 160 -11.31 12.04 -16.18
CA ALA A 160 -10.13 12.85 -16.46
C ALA A 160 -8.92 12.37 -15.67
N MET A 161 -7.73 12.57 -16.23
CA MET A 161 -6.46 12.45 -15.53
C MET A 161 -6.11 13.81 -14.90
N VAL A 162 -5.77 13.81 -13.63
CA VAL A 162 -5.17 14.97 -12.96
C VAL A 162 -3.71 14.68 -12.67
N VAL A 163 -2.86 15.66 -12.96
CA VAL A 163 -1.45 15.71 -12.54
C VAL A 163 -1.24 17.05 -11.85
N ALA A 164 -0.85 17.04 -10.59
CA ALA A 164 -0.87 18.22 -9.75
C ALA A 164 0.41 18.33 -8.91
N TYR A 165 1.10 19.47 -8.97
CA TYR A 165 2.31 19.70 -8.18
C TYR A 165 1.96 20.15 -6.77
N ASP A 166 2.55 19.49 -5.78
CA ASP A 166 2.50 19.92 -4.38
C ASP A 166 3.67 20.86 -4.08
N TYR A 167 3.40 22.15 -4.14
CA TYR A 167 4.39 23.18 -3.82
C TYR A 167 5.00 23.05 -2.42
N THR A 168 4.30 22.41 -1.50
CA THR A 168 4.80 22.20 -0.13
C THR A 168 5.94 21.18 -0.06
N VAL A 169 6.12 20.42 -1.13
CA VAL A 169 7.22 19.46 -1.29
C VAL A 169 8.30 20.11 -2.16
N LEU A 170 9.45 20.37 -1.56
CA LEU A 170 10.62 20.94 -2.24
C LEU A 170 10.31 22.20 -3.08
N ALA A 171 9.33 23.00 -2.62
CA ALA A 171 8.85 24.22 -3.31
C ALA A 171 8.43 23.97 -4.78
N GLY A 172 7.81 22.83 -5.07
CA GLY A 172 7.39 22.47 -6.43
C GLY A 172 8.51 22.02 -7.36
N THR A 173 9.73 21.86 -6.84
CA THR A 173 10.87 21.39 -7.64
C THR A 173 10.66 19.97 -8.14
N GLN A 174 10.93 19.74 -9.41
CA GLN A 174 10.72 18.47 -10.07
C GLN A 174 11.99 17.62 -10.03
N GLY A 175 11.94 16.49 -9.36
CA GLY A 175 13.03 15.50 -9.32
C GLY A 175 12.84 14.35 -10.31
N GLY A 176 13.83 13.48 -10.42
CA GLY A 176 13.78 12.37 -11.39
C GLY A 176 12.63 11.38 -11.17
N ARG A 177 12.17 11.15 -9.94
CA ARG A 177 10.99 10.29 -9.68
C ARG A 177 9.69 11.00 -9.96
N ASN A 178 9.64 12.32 -9.74
CA ASN A 178 8.55 13.18 -10.12
C ASN A 178 8.31 13.08 -11.65
N HIS A 179 9.34 13.33 -12.47
CA HIS A 179 9.25 13.18 -13.93
C HIS A 179 8.83 11.77 -14.34
N TYR A 180 9.43 10.74 -13.74
CA TYR A 180 9.07 9.36 -14.06
C TYR A 180 7.58 9.07 -13.76
N LYS A 181 7.04 9.57 -12.65
CA LYS A 181 5.61 9.45 -12.32
C LYS A 181 4.76 10.15 -13.38
N GLN A 182 5.11 11.39 -13.74
CA GLN A 182 4.37 12.15 -14.75
C GLN A 182 4.35 11.43 -16.10
N ASP A 183 5.50 10.97 -16.59
CA ASP A 183 5.60 10.24 -17.86
C ASP A 183 4.68 9.01 -17.87
N ARG A 184 4.67 8.24 -16.79
CA ARG A 184 3.77 7.08 -16.67
C ARG A 184 2.29 7.48 -16.65
N MET A 185 1.95 8.60 -16.03
CA MET A 185 0.59 9.10 -15.98
C MET A 185 0.15 9.61 -17.36
N PHE A 186 1.00 10.33 -18.07
CA PHE A 186 0.71 10.78 -19.45
C PHE A 186 0.57 9.59 -20.41
N ASP A 187 1.44 8.58 -20.31
CA ASP A 187 1.31 7.34 -21.08
C ASP A 187 -0.03 6.64 -20.80
N LEU A 188 -0.45 6.61 -19.52
CA LEU A 188 -1.73 6.03 -19.14
C LEU A 188 -2.91 6.84 -19.70
N ALA A 189 -2.87 8.17 -19.57
CA ALA A 189 -3.91 9.04 -20.10
C ALA A 189 -4.06 8.88 -21.62
N LYS A 190 -2.93 8.79 -22.33
CA LYS A 190 -2.92 8.53 -23.79
C LYS A 190 -3.56 7.19 -24.15
N ARG A 191 -3.20 6.12 -23.44
CA ARG A 191 -3.77 4.77 -23.68
C ARG A 191 -5.28 4.72 -23.40
N LEU A 192 -5.71 5.39 -22.33
CA LEU A 192 -7.11 5.45 -21.92
C LEU A 192 -7.89 6.56 -22.63
N ARG A 193 -7.22 7.38 -23.45
CA ARG A 193 -7.81 8.54 -24.17
C ARG A 193 -8.51 9.52 -23.22
N LEU A 194 -7.88 9.79 -22.07
CA LEU A 194 -8.40 10.72 -21.08
C LEU A 194 -7.87 12.12 -21.32
N PRO A 195 -8.70 13.16 -21.11
CA PRO A 195 -8.20 14.52 -20.97
C PRO A 195 -7.29 14.62 -19.75
N VAL A 196 -6.26 15.47 -19.85
CA VAL A 196 -5.32 15.70 -18.75
C VAL A 196 -5.52 17.12 -18.23
N ILE A 197 -5.69 17.25 -16.93
CA ILE A 197 -5.73 18.52 -16.21
C ILE A 197 -4.45 18.63 -15.40
N LEU A 198 -3.68 19.68 -15.69
CA LEU A 198 -2.41 19.95 -15.01
C LEU A 198 -2.59 21.14 -14.05
N PHE A 199 -2.35 20.91 -12.76
CA PHE A 199 -2.14 21.97 -11.80
C PHE A 199 -0.63 22.23 -11.69
N GLY A 200 -0.17 23.27 -12.36
CA GLY A 200 1.23 23.72 -12.30
C GLY A 200 1.39 24.77 -11.21
N GLU A 201 2.24 24.49 -10.24
CA GLU A 201 2.69 25.44 -9.26
C GLU A 201 4.20 25.24 -9.12
N ASP A 202 4.95 25.95 -9.97
CA ASP A 202 6.38 25.72 -10.14
C ASP A 202 7.22 26.48 -9.10
N GLY A 203 8.13 25.75 -8.44
CA GLY A 203 9.37 26.31 -7.94
C GLY A 203 10.44 26.33 -9.03
N VAL A 204 11.55 27.01 -8.77
CA VAL A 204 12.70 27.04 -9.68
C VAL A 204 13.16 25.61 -9.99
N VAL A 205 13.31 25.28 -11.27
CA VAL A 205 13.95 24.03 -11.69
C VAL A 205 15.38 24.06 -11.23
N VAL A 206 15.71 23.35 -10.18
CA VAL A 206 17.10 23.07 -9.82
C VAL A 206 17.52 21.94 -10.73
N GLY A 207 18.46 22.21 -11.64
CA GLY A 207 18.98 21.23 -12.57
C GLY A 207 19.39 19.96 -11.85
N ASP A 208 19.04 18.81 -12.42
CA ASP A 208 19.46 17.50 -11.93
C ASP A 208 20.98 17.47 -11.77
N ASP A 209 21.42 17.18 -10.56
CA ASP A 209 22.79 16.84 -10.25
C ASP A 209 23.05 15.43 -10.86
N HIS A 210 23.19 15.39 -12.19
CA HIS A 210 23.73 14.24 -12.89
C HIS A 210 25.22 14.15 -12.55
N GLY A 211 25.53 13.66 -11.36
CA GLY A 211 26.87 13.18 -11.08
C GLY A 211 27.19 12.04 -12.05
N PRO A 212 28.47 11.95 -12.53
CA PRO A 212 28.85 10.94 -13.49
C PRO A 212 28.57 9.53 -12.98
N ALA A 213 28.22 8.66 -13.94
CA ALA A 213 27.87 7.25 -13.75
C ALA A 213 28.95 6.45 -13.02
#